data_a653eedca6edf866bcbab419acc6fea7
#
_entry.id   a653eedca6edf866bcbab419acc6fea7
#
_cell.length_a   1.000
_cell.length_b   1.000
_cell.length_c   1.000
_cell.angle_alpha   90.00
_cell.angle_beta   90.00
_cell.angle_gamma   90.00
#
_symmetry.space_group_name_H-M   'P 1'
#
loop_
_entity.id
_entity.type
_entity.pdbx_description
1 polymer ?
#
loop_
_entity_poly.entity_id
_entity_poly.type
_entity_poly.pdbx_seq_one_letter_code
_entity_poly.pdbx_strand_id
1 'polypeptide(L)'
;MIISSNYSNYNYYKPQSYEKDANSSQFNTENSNEKDFDKKDQNSAKKEQQTQMINGVELTMKEVQLVRELQSIDRNVKAHEAAHQAAGGGLAGAASFSYTKGPDNQMYATAGEVPIRMQKGNTPEETIAIARQVVAAAMAPADPSPQDYKVAANATKMEIEARAEATKLKAEEAKEKNKEEEKRQEESEKKGFKEQIQKAYDLSEDSLGLNIAS
;
A
#
# COMPACT_ATOMS: atom_id res chain seq x y z
N MET A 1 14.89 6.61 -1.52
CA MET A 1 14.69 5.86 -2.76
C MET A 1 13.23 6.00 -3.12
N ILE A 2 12.92 6.79 -4.13
CA ILE A 2 11.55 7.01 -4.59
C ILE A 2 11.25 5.85 -5.50
N ILE A 3 10.35 4.96 -5.09
CA ILE A 3 9.86 3.88 -5.96
C ILE A 3 8.65 4.44 -6.68
N SER A 4 8.89 4.94 -7.90
CA SER A 4 7.84 5.22 -8.86
C SER A 4 7.37 3.89 -9.42
N SER A 5 6.25 3.39 -8.95
CA SER A 5 5.63 2.20 -9.51
C SER A 5 4.76 2.61 -10.69
N ASN A 6 5.31 2.38 -11.89
CA ASN A 6 4.58 2.47 -13.14
C ASN A 6 3.51 1.37 -13.17
N TYR A 7 2.27 1.74 -12.98
CA TYR A 7 1.11 0.86 -13.12
C TYR A 7 0.56 0.90 -14.54
N SER A 8 1.00 -0.05 -15.31
CA SER A 8 0.27 -0.45 -16.51
C SER A 8 -0.06 -1.93 -16.37
N ASN A 9 -1.08 -2.29 -15.64
CA ASN A 9 -1.83 -3.52 -15.87
C ASN A 9 -2.94 -3.76 -14.82
N TYR A 10 -3.90 -2.85 -14.72
CA TYR A 10 -5.21 -3.26 -14.28
C TYR A 10 -6.02 -3.58 -15.52
N ASN A 11 -6.02 -4.86 -15.88
CA ASN A 11 -6.97 -5.42 -16.84
C ASN A 11 -8.35 -5.57 -16.14
N TYR A 12 -8.86 -4.45 -15.57
CA TYR A 12 -10.26 -4.33 -15.28
C TYR A 12 -10.93 -3.89 -16.56
N TYR A 13 -11.47 -4.88 -17.24
CA TYR A 13 -12.26 -4.74 -18.44
C TYR A 13 -11.51 -4.23 -19.69
N LYS A 14 -11.04 -5.20 -20.48
CA LYS A 14 -10.77 -4.97 -21.89
C LYS A 14 -12.15 -4.89 -22.58
N PRO A 15 -12.62 -3.73 -23.04
CA PRO A 15 -13.79 -3.70 -23.90
C PRO A 15 -13.43 -4.52 -25.12
N GLN A 16 -14.21 -5.56 -25.42
CA GLN A 16 -14.11 -6.23 -26.72
C GLN A 16 -14.25 -5.16 -27.77
N SER A 17 -13.17 -4.90 -28.49
CA SER A 17 -13.21 -4.15 -29.72
C SER A 17 -14.20 -4.87 -30.62
N TYR A 18 -15.34 -4.22 -30.90
CA TYR A 18 -16.24 -4.65 -31.96
C TYR A 18 -15.49 -4.43 -33.27
N GLU A 19 -14.72 -5.40 -33.68
CA GLU A 19 -14.28 -5.51 -35.05
C GLU A 19 -15.55 -5.72 -35.89
N LYS A 20 -15.75 -4.80 -36.84
CA LYS A 20 -16.68 -5.01 -37.96
C LYS A 20 -16.18 -6.21 -38.72
N ASP A 21 -16.75 -7.36 -38.47
CA ASP A 21 -16.58 -8.51 -39.35
C ASP A 21 -17.33 -8.24 -40.66
N ALA A 22 -16.59 -7.68 -41.59
CA ALA A 22 -16.85 -7.85 -42.99
C ALA A 22 -15.98 -8.99 -43.46
N ASN A 23 -16.48 -10.18 -43.43
CA ASN A 23 -16.09 -11.14 -44.46
C ASN A 23 -17.08 -12.27 -44.62
N SER A 24 -17.56 -12.29 -45.83
CA SER A 24 -18.18 -13.39 -46.56
C SER A 24 -17.39 -14.71 -46.42
N SER A 25 -18.07 -15.80 -46.16
CA SER A 25 -17.62 -17.08 -46.65
C SER A 25 -18.79 -17.80 -47.32
N GLN A 26 -18.58 -17.95 -48.59
CA GLN A 26 -19.29 -18.82 -49.52
C GLN A 26 -19.54 -20.21 -48.91
N PHE A 27 -20.78 -20.67 -48.97
CA PHE A 27 -21.09 -22.06 -49.13
C PHE A 27 -22.04 -22.24 -50.30
N ASN A 28 -21.48 -22.77 -51.36
CA ASN A 28 -22.20 -23.32 -52.51
C ASN A 28 -22.92 -24.59 -52.08
N THR A 29 -24.19 -24.69 -52.32
CA THR A 29 -24.80 -25.95 -52.76
C THR A 29 -26.05 -25.62 -53.57
N GLU A 30 -25.96 -26.00 -54.82
CA GLU A 30 -27.07 -26.08 -55.77
C GLU A 30 -28.22 -26.89 -55.21
N ASN A 31 -29.44 -26.45 -55.32
CA ASN A 31 -30.44 -27.15 -56.08
C ASN A 31 -31.75 -26.37 -56.32
N SER A 32 -32.11 -26.35 -57.56
CA SER A 32 -33.30 -25.90 -58.21
C SER A 32 -34.64 -26.07 -57.47
N ASN A 33 -35.50 -25.01 -57.47
CA ASN A 33 -36.78 -25.04 -58.16
C ASN A 33 -37.48 -23.70 -58.13
N GLU A 34 -37.80 -23.22 -59.33
CA GLU A 34 -38.68 -22.10 -59.59
C GLU A 34 -40.07 -22.28 -58.97
N LYS A 35 -40.59 -21.22 -58.36
CA LYS A 35 -41.96 -20.72 -58.65
C LYS A 35 -42.16 -19.36 -57.99
N ASP A 36 -42.60 -18.43 -58.85
CA ASP A 36 -43.22 -17.17 -58.58
C ASP A 36 -44.00 -17.07 -57.27
N PHE A 37 -43.77 -15.98 -56.49
CA PHE A 37 -44.87 -15.23 -55.90
C PHE A 37 -44.37 -13.85 -55.46
N ASP A 38 -44.91 -12.89 -56.18
CA ASP A 38 -45.22 -11.49 -55.83
C ASP A 38 -44.49 -10.71 -54.76
N LYS A 39 -44.01 -9.58 -55.20
CA LYS A 39 -43.83 -8.32 -54.46
C LYS A 39 -44.77 -8.16 -53.27
N LYS A 40 -44.28 -8.24 -52.09
CA LYS A 40 -44.72 -7.39 -50.97
C LYS A 40 -43.71 -7.46 -49.81
N ASP A 41 -43.50 -6.22 -49.27
CA ASP A 41 -42.83 -5.97 -47.97
C ASP A 41 -41.31 -5.82 -47.97
N GLN A 42 -40.82 -4.81 -48.66
CA GLN A 42 -39.66 -4.05 -48.16
C GLN A 42 -40.11 -3.17 -46.96
N ASN A 43 -40.47 -3.78 -45.87
CA ASN A 43 -40.68 -3.05 -44.60
C ASN A 43 -40.43 -3.94 -43.41
N SER A 44 -39.21 -4.46 -43.31
CA SER A 44 -38.85 -5.23 -42.16
C SER A 44 -37.42 -4.97 -41.83
N ALA A 45 -37.22 -4.06 -40.91
CA ALA A 45 -36.15 -3.95 -39.96
C ALA A 45 -35.63 -2.52 -39.73
N LYS A 46 -36.52 -1.54 -39.68
CA LYS A 46 -36.26 -0.42 -38.80
C LYS A 46 -36.73 -0.86 -37.40
N LYS A 47 -35.97 -1.80 -36.79
CA LYS A 47 -36.08 -2.07 -35.36
C LYS A 47 -35.82 -0.70 -34.71
N GLU A 48 -36.87 -0.05 -34.24
CA GLU A 48 -36.76 1.18 -33.45
C GLU A 48 -35.77 0.90 -32.34
N GLN A 49 -34.52 1.35 -32.52
CA GLN A 49 -33.55 1.33 -31.47
C GLN A 49 -34.07 2.30 -30.42
N GLN A 50 -34.63 1.77 -29.35
CA GLN A 50 -35.04 2.60 -28.22
C GLN A 50 -33.82 3.40 -27.78
N THR A 51 -33.90 4.70 -27.92
CA THR A 51 -32.89 5.67 -27.53
C THR A 51 -33.34 6.36 -26.25
N GLN A 52 -32.38 6.80 -25.46
CA GLN A 52 -32.60 7.56 -24.24
C GLN A 52 -31.67 8.79 -24.22
N MET A 53 -32.20 9.92 -23.78
CA MET A 53 -31.40 11.13 -23.59
C MET A 53 -30.64 11.02 -22.26
N ILE A 54 -29.30 11.05 -22.30
CA ILE A 54 -28.43 11.11 -21.13
C ILE A 54 -27.40 12.24 -21.33
N ASN A 55 -27.32 13.14 -20.37
CA ASN A 55 -26.41 14.31 -20.43
C ASN A 55 -26.56 15.15 -21.73
N GLY A 56 -27.77 15.20 -22.29
CA GLY A 56 -28.04 15.95 -23.54
C GLY A 56 -27.64 15.22 -24.83
N VAL A 57 -27.23 13.96 -24.75
CA VAL A 57 -26.87 13.09 -25.87
C VAL A 57 -27.92 11.98 -26.03
N GLU A 58 -28.40 11.76 -27.24
CA GLU A 58 -29.28 10.64 -27.54
C GLU A 58 -28.48 9.36 -27.70
N LEU A 59 -28.73 8.40 -26.82
CA LEU A 59 -27.97 7.15 -26.70
C LEU A 59 -28.86 5.93 -26.94
N THR A 60 -28.35 4.94 -27.61
CA THR A 60 -28.97 3.62 -27.72
C THR A 60 -28.94 2.90 -26.36
N MET A 61 -29.82 1.91 -26.16
CA MET A 61 -29.87 1.15 -24.92
C MET A 61 -28.52 0.48 -24.57
N LYS A 62 -27.72 0.09 -25.56
CA LYS A 62 -26.36 -0.44 -25.35
C LYS A 62 -25.40 0.64 -24.82
N GLU A 63 -25.45 1.83 -25.37
CA GLU A 63 -24.64 2.95 -24.92
C GLU A 63 -25.04 3.43 -23.52
N VAL A 64 -26.35 3.43 -23.22
CA VAL A 64 -26.86 3.68 -21.86
C VAL A 64 -26.29 2.69 -20.85
N GLN A 65 -26.24 1.40 -21.22
CA GLN A 65 -25.66 0.35 -20.37
C GLN A 65 -24.16 0.59 -20.16
N LEU A 66 -23.42 0.93 -21.23
CA LEU A 66 -22.01 1.26 -21.14
C LEU A 66 -21.75 2.49 -20.25
N VAL A 67 -22.57 3.53 -20.34
CA VAL A 67 -22.46 4.71 -19.44
C VAL A 67 -22.64 4.31 -17.98
N ARG A 68 -23.64 3.46 -17.67
CA ARG A 68 -23.86 2.98 -16.30
C ARG A 68 -22.68 2.16 -15.76
N GLU A 69 -22.09 1.36 -16.64
CA GLU A 69 -20.89 0.56 -16.30
C GLU A 69 -19.69 1.48 -16.04
N LEU A 70 -19.43 2.44 -16.92
CA LEU A 70 -18.35 3.44 -16.73
C LEU A 70 -18.55 4.26 -15.46
N GLN A 71 -19.78 4.66 -15.13
CA GLN A 71 -20.10 5.33 -13.86
C GLN A 71 -19.81 4.45 -12.63
N SER A 72 -20.07 3.15 -12.72
CA SER A 72 -19.76 2.21 -11.65
C SER A 72 -18.27 2.06 -11.47
N ILE A 73 -17.52 1.89 -12.57
CA ILE A 73 -16.05 1.81 -12.57
C ILE A 73 -15.44 3.09 -11.97
N ASP A 74 -15.89 4.26 -12.42
CA ASP A 74 -15.41 5.56 -11.93
C ASP A 74 -15.56 5.69 -10.40
N ARG A 75 -16.74 5.32 -9.87
CA ARG A 75 -16.95 5.36 -8.42
C ARG A 75 -16.04 4.36 -7.68
N ASN A 76 -15.89 3.15 -8.21
CA ASN A 76 -15.08 2.12 -7.58
C ASN A 76 -13.59 2.49 -7.57
N VAL A 77 -13.06 2.98 -8.70
CA VAL A 77 -11.67 3.44 -8.81
C VAL A 77 -11.43 4.60 -7.84
N LYS A 78 -12.28 5.61 -7.81
CA LYS A 78 -12.13 6.75 -6.90
C LYS A 78 -12.21 6.33 -5.43
N ALA A 79 -13.09 5.41 -5.07
CA ALA A 79 -13.21 4.88 -3.71
C ALA A 79 -11.98 4.06 -3.31
N HIS A 80 -11.40 3.30 -4.25
CA HIS A 80 -10.17 2.54 -4.06
C HIS A 80 -9.00 3.47 -3.72
N GLU A 81 -8.74 4.48 -4.55
CA GLU A 81 -7.67 5.43 -4.31
C GLU A 81 -7.88 6.26 -3.03
N ALA A 82 -9.12 6.61 -2.74
CA ALA A 82 -9.44 7.31 -1.49
C ALA A 82 -9.14 6.47 -0.25
N ALA A 83 -9.32 5.15 -0.30
CA ALA A 83 -8.97 4.25 0.80
C ALA A 83 -7.46 4.23 1.05
N HIS A 84 -6.63 4.13 -0.01
CA HIS A 84 -5.18 4.23 0.11
C HIS A 84 -4.74 5.55 0.73
N GLN A 85 -5.29 6.68 0.26
CA GLN A 85 -4.96 8.00 0.78
C GLN A 85 -5.35 8.17 2.25
N ALA A 86 -6.55 7.72 2.63
CA ALA A 86 -7.05 7.86 3.99
C ALA A 86 -6.19 7.07 4.99
N ALA A 87 -5.81 5.83 4.65
CA ALA A 87 -4.99 5.00 5.52
C ALA A 87 -3.49 5.40 5.50
N GLY A 88 -3.01 5.87 4.36
CA GLY A 88 -1.61 6.25 4.19
C GLY A 88 -1.25 7.60 4.81
N GLY A 89 -2.23 8.51 4.96
CA GLY A 89 -2.00 9.83 5.54
C GLY A 89 -0.82 10.55 4.90
N GLY A 90 0.13 11.02 5.69
CA GLY A 90 1.33 11.73 5.21
C GLY A 90 2.28 10.89 4.34
N LEU A 91 2.14 9.56 4.32
CA LEU A 91 2.94 8.66 3.48
C LEU A 91 2.31 8.46 2.09
N ALA A 92 1.00 8.66 1.95
CA ALA A 92 0.31 8.59 0.67
C ALA A 92 0.47 9.90 -0.10
N GLY A 93 0.75 9.79 -1.39
CA GLY A 93 0.77 10.93 -2.31
C GLY A 93 -0.63 11.28 -2.82
N ALA A 94 -0.69 12.19 -3.79
CA ALA A 94 -1.93 12.49 -4.48
C ALA A 94 -2.33 11.33 -5.39
N ALA A 95 -3.63 11.02 -5.43
CA ALA A 95 -4.17 10.06 -6.39
C ALA A 95 -4.03 10.59 -7.81
N SER A 96 -3.62 9.74 -8.72
CA SER A 96 -3.66 10.00 -10.16
C SER A 96 -4.67 9.07 -10.82
N PHE A 97 -5.33 9.54 -11.89
CA PHE A 97 -6.39 8.79 -12.55
C PHE A 97 -6.21 8.79 -14.08
N SER A 98 -6.48 7.64 -14.67
CA SER A 98 -6.65 7.50 -16.12
C SER A 98 -8.13 7.53 -16.47
N TYR A 99 -8.47 8.29 -17.51
CA TYR A 99 -9.86 8.51 -17.88
C TYR A 99 -10.18 7.93 -19.26
N THR A 100 -11.40 7.40 -19.37
CA THR A 100 -12.00 6.97 -20.64
C THR A 100 -13.23 7.84 -20.93
N LYS A 101 -13.37 8.28 -22.18
CA LYS A 101 -14.53 9.06 -22.61
C LYS A 101 -15.70 8.12 -22.91
N GLY A 102 -16.84 8.39 -22.28
CA GLY A 102 -18.09 7.68 -22.54
C GLY A 102 -18.83 8.18 -23.79
N PRO A 103 -19.85 7.44 -24.25
CA PRO A 103 -20.69 7.85 -25.38
C PRO A 103 -21.54 9.07 -25.07
N ASP A 104 -21.74 9.41 -23.81
CA ASP A 104 -22.39 10.63 -23.31
C ASP A 104 -21.44 11.84 -23.23
N ASN A 105 -20.28 11.75 -23.86
CA ASN A 105 -19.21 12.75 -23.85
C ASN A 105 -18.59 13.07 -22.47
N GLN A 106 -18.91 12.33 -21.40
CA GLN A 106 -18.30 12.48 -20.09
C GLN A 106 -17.00 11.67 -19.98
N MET A 107 -16.13 12.09 -19.05
CA MET A 107 -14.87 11.41 -18.73
C MET A 107 -15.05 10.60 -17.44
N TYR A 108 -14.72 9.31 -17.49
CA TYR A 108 -14.82 8.38 -16.37
C TYR A 108 -13.45 7.86 -15.99
N ALA A 109 -13.09 7.91 -14.72
CA ALA A 109 -11.88 7.28 -14.22
C ALA A 109 -12.00 5.76 -14.36
N THR A 110 -11.10 5.16 -15.13
CA THR A 110 -11.08 3.71 -15.38
C THR A 110 -9.90 3.01 -14.77
N ALA A 111 -8.90 3.77 -14.32
CA ALA A 111 -7.79 3.30 -13.49
C ALA A 111 -7.32 4.45 -12.61
N GLY A 112 -6.68 4.12 -11.49
CA GLY A 112 -6.08 5.07 -10.57
C GLY A 112 -4.86 4.48 -9.88
N GLU A 113 -4.08 5.34 -9.23
CA GLU A 113 -2.97 4.95 -8.37
C GLU A 113 -2.70 6.02 -7.31
N VAL A 114 -2.28 5.56 -6.13
CA VAL A 114 -1.76 6.40 -5.06
C VAL A 114 -0.35 5.95 -4.72
N PRO A 115 0.67 6.78 -4.93
CA PRO A 115 2.03 6.44 -4.54
C PRO A 115 2.17 6.44 -3.02
N ILE A 116 2.57 5.31 -2.43
CA ILE A 116 2.85 5.17 -1.00
C ILE A 116 4.36 5.23 -0.80
N ARG A 117 4.83 6.23 -0.03
CA ARG A 117 6.25 6.41 0.26
C ARG A 117 6.70 5.43 1.33
N MET A 118 7.73 4.65 0.98
CA MET A 118 8.41 3.76 1.90
C MET A 118 9.74 4.38 2.30
N GLN A 119 9.88 4.76 3.55
CA GLN A 119 11.09 5.37 4.10
C GLN A 119 11.39 4.77 5.47
N LYS A 120 12.66 4.77 5.86
CA LYS A 120 13.05 4.42 7.23
C LYS A 120 12.93 5.66 8.11
N GLY A 121 12.56 5.45 9.37
CA GLY A 121 12.63 6.47 10.41
C GLY A 121 14.08 6.68 10.91
N ASN A 122 14.25 7.61 11.82
CA ASN A 122 15.55 7.88 12.45
C ASN A 122 15.91 6.81 13.50
N THR A 123 14.90 6.14 14.04
CA THR A 123 15.04 5.03 14.98
C THR A 123 14.37 3.77 14.46
N PRO A 124 14.78 2.58 14.96
CA PRO A 124 14.10 1.34 14.62
C PRO A 124 12.61 1.37 14.98
N GLU A 125 12.23 1.98 16.10
CA GLU A 125 10.84 2.12 16.53
C GLU A 125 10.02 2.99 15.56
N GLU A 126 10.57 4.10 15.10
CA GLU A 126 9.95 4.93 14.06
C GLU A 126 9.81 4.16 12.75
N THR A 127 10.83 3.40 12.36
CA THR A 127 10.80 2.57 11.16
C THR A 127 9.70 1.50 11.25
N ILE A 128 9.51 0.87 12.41
CA ILE A 128 8.42 -0.08 12.68
C ILE A 128 7.06 0.60 12.51
N ALA A 129 6.88 1.81 13.07
CA ALA A 129 5.62 2.55 12.97
C ALA A 129 5.31 2.92 11.52
N ILE A 130 6.28 3.43 10.77
CA ILE A 130 6.16 3.76 9.34
C ILE A 130 5.82 2.51 8.53
N ALA A 131 6.53 1.39 8.75
CA ALA A 131 6.28 0.14 8.03
C ALA A 131 4.85 -0.36 8.22
N ARG A 132 4.34 -0.33 9.45
CA ARG A 132 2.95 -0.70 9.76
C ARG A 132 1.94 0.21 9.08
N GLN A 133 2.20 1.51 9.05
CA GLN A 133 1.33 2.45 8.34
C GLN A 133 1.32 2.19 6.84
N VAL A 134 2.47 1.86 6.22
CA VAL A 134 2.55 1.47 4.81
C VAL A 134 1.75 0.20 4.55
N VAL A 135 1.86 -0.83 5.41
CA VAL A 135 1.05 -2.05 5.29
C VAL A 135 -0.45 -1.72 5.38
N ALA A 136 -0.85 -0.93 6.37
CA ALA A 136 -2.24 -0.52 6.53
C ALA A 136 -2.75 0.27 5.31
N ALA A 137 -1.93 1.16 4.77
CA ALA A 137 -2.27 1.94 3.57
C ALA A 137 -2.42 1.05 2.34
N ALA A 138 -1.49 0.13 2.10
CA ALA A 138 -1.53 -0.76 0.94
C ALA A 138 -2.71 -1.74 0.99
N MET A 139 -3.12 -2.16 2.17
CA MET A 139 -4.21 -3.12 2.38
C MET A 139 -5.56 -2.46 2.72
N ALA A 140 -5.68 -1.13 2.56
CA ALA A 140 -6.88 -0.39 2.93
C ALA A 140 -8.11 -0.62 2.04
N PRO A 141 -7.99 -0.74 0.70
CA PRO A 141 -9.14 -1.06 -0.14
C PRO A 141 -9.68 -2.46 0.13
N ALA A 142 -10.96 -2.68 -0.18
CA ALA A 142 -11.61 -3.98 -0.03
C ALA A 142 -11.04 -5.05 -0.99
N ASP A 143 -10.48 -4.62 -2.12
CA ASP A 143 -9.86 -5.48 -3.13
C ASP A 143 -8.47 -4.92 -3.50
N PRO A 144 -7.43 -5.16 -2.68
CA PRO A 144 -6.09 -4.66 -2.93
C PRO A 144 -5.48 -5.27 -4.19
N SER A 145 -4.72 -4.47 -4.90
CA SER A 145 -4.06 -4.90 -6.13
C SER A 145 -2.87 -5.85 -5.88
N PRO A 146 -2.44 -6.61 -6.90
CA PRO A 146 -1.19 -7.38 -6.82
C PRO A 146 0.04 -6.54 -6.45
N GLN A 147 0.00 -5.26 -6.75
CA GLN A 147 1.05 -4.34 -6.37
C GLN A 147 0.92 -3.90 -4.90
N ASP A 148 -0.28 -3.62 -4.44
CA ASP A 148 -0.51 -3.28 -3.03
C ASP A 148 0.00 -4.40 -2.13
N TYR A 149 -0.23 -5.66 -2.52
CA TYR A 149 0.37 -6.82 -1.85
C TYR A 149 1.91 -6.79 -1.87
N LYS A 150 2.55 -6.37 -2.96
CA LYS A 150 4.01 -6.24 -3.02
C LYS A 150 4.52 -5.11 -2.11
N VAL A 151 3.82 -3.98 -2.10
CA VAL A 151 4.13 -2.86 -1.19
C VAL A 151 3.99 -3.31 0.26
N ALA A 152 2.90 -3.98 0.62
CA ALA A 152 2.67 -4.51 1.95
C ALA A 152 3.74 -5.53 2.37
N ALA A 153 4.12 -6.45 1.47
CA ALA A 153 5.18 -7.43 1.74
C ALA A 153 6.54 -6.78 1.97
N ASN A 154 6.91 -5.77 1.18
CA ASN A 154 8.15 -5.02 1.35
C ASN A 154 8.15 -4.24 2.67
N ALA A 155 7.05 -3.62 3.04
CA ALA A 155 6.90 -2.93 4.31
C ALA A 155 6.98 -3.90 5.50
N THR A 156 6.38 -5.08 5.41
CA THR A 156 6.50 -6.13 6.42
C THR A 156 7.95 -6.58 6.61
N LYS A 157 8.70 -6.74 5.51
CA LYS A 157 10.13 -7.05 5.58
C LYS A 157 10.90 -5.95 6.31
N MET A 158 10.64 -4.68 5.97
CA MET A 158 11.26 -3.53 6.65
C MET A 158 10.93 -3.51 8.15
N GLU A 159 9.70 -3.86 8.55
CA GLU A 159 9.31 -3.98 9.97
C GLU A 159 10.11 -5.05 10.69
N ILE A 160 10.29 -6.23 10.08
CA ILE A 160 11.06 -7.34 10.67
C ILE A 160 12.53 -6.94 10.88
N GLU A 161 13.14 -6.31 9.87
CA GLU A 161 14.51 -5.81 9.95
C GLU A 161 14.67 -4.77 11.07
N ALA A 162 13.75 -3.82 11.17
CA ALA A 162 13.78 -2.79 12.21
C ALA A 162 13.56 -3.36 13.62
N ARG A 163 12.72 -4.39 13.78
CA ARG A 163 12.56 -5.10 15.06
C ARG A 163 13.83 -5.82 15.49
N ALA A 164 14.52 -6.46 14.56
CA ALA A 164 15.80 -7.12 14.84
C ALA A 164 16.86 -6.10 15.29
N GLU A 165 16.90 -4.93 14.62
CA GLU A 165 17.79 -3.83 14.98
C GLU A 165 17.47 -3.26 16.37
N ALA A 166 16.19 -3.00 16.67
CA ALA A 166 15.74 -2.53 17.99
C ALA A 166 16.15 -3.50 19.12
N THR A 167 16.01 -4.81 18.87
CA THR A 167 16.38 -5.82 19.85
C THR A 167 17.89 -5.84 20.09
N LYS A 168 18.69 -5.67 19.03
CA LYS A 168 20.15 -5.63 19.13
C LYS A 168 20.60 -4.40 19.91
N LEU A 169 20.08 -3.22 19.62
CA LEU A 169 20.40 -1.98 20.34
C LEU A 169 20.07 -2.08 21.83
N LYS A 170 18.88 -2.61 22.18
CA LYS A 170 18.51 -2.82 23.59
C LYS A 170 19.44 -3.81 24.32
N ALA A 171 19.89 -4.85 23.63
CA ALA A 171 20.85 -5.79 24.21
C ALA A 171 22.24 -5.16 24.41
N GLU A 172 22.67 -4.29 23.52
CA GLU A 172 23.91 -3.52 23.65
C GLU A 172 23.83 -2.53 24.81
N GLU A 173 22.76 -1.74 24.90
CA GLU A 173 22.50 -0.83 26.02
C GLU A 173 22.44 -1.54 27.37
N ALA A 174 21.80 -2.70 27.43
CA ALA A 174 21.75 -3.50 28.66
C ALA A 174 23.15 -3.98 29.09
N LYS A 175 23.99 -4.39 28.13
CA LYS A 175 25.38 -4.78 28.41
C LYS A 175 26.24 -3.61 28.91
N GLU A 176 26.06 -2.44 28.36
CA GLU A 176 26.76 -1.22 28.77
C GLU A 176 26.36 -0.81 30.19
N LYS A 177 25.05 -0.82 30.49
CA LYS A 177 24.54 -0.53 31.83
C LYS A 177 25.08 -1.51 32.86
N ASN A 178 25.08 -2.82 32.60
CA ASN A 178 25.63 -3.81 33.50
C ASN A 178 27.13 -3.59 33.76
N LYS A 179 27.91 -3.27 32.72
CA LYS A 179 29.32 -2.90 32.86
C LYS A 179 29.56 -1.68 33.74
N GLU A 180 28.71 -0.66 33.61
CA GLU A 180 28.79 0.54 34.44
C GLU A 180 28.43 0.24 35.89
N GLU A 181 27.42 -0.60 36.13
CA GLU A 181 27.02 -1.03 37.45
C GLU A 181 28.11 -1.87 38.12
N GLU A 182 28.73 -2.82 37.41
CA GLU A 182 29.87 -3.60 37.91
C GLU A 182 31.03 -2.68 38.29
N LYS A 183 31.43 -1.75 37.47
CA LYS A 183 32.48 -0.77 37.79
C LYS A 183 32.14 0.06 39.02
N ARG A 184 30.92 0.52 39.16
CA ARG A 184 30.45 1.29 40.32
C ARG A 184 30.55 0.43 41.61
N GLN A 185 30.15 -0.84 41.53
CA GLN A 185 30.24 -1.76 42.67
C GLN A 185 31.71 -2.00 43.07
N GLU A 186 32.61 -2.29 42.12
CA GLU A 186 34.05 -2.42 42.38
C GLU A 186 34.68 -1.18 42.98
N GLU A 187 34.32 0.01 42.48
CA GLU A 187 34.82 1.28 43.05
C GLU A 187 34.30 1.52 44.46
N SER A 188 33.04 1.20 44.72
CA SER A 188 32.46 1.31 46.07
C SER A 188 33.08 0.35 47.07
N GLU A 189 33.32 -0.91 46.65
CA GLU A 189 34.03 -1.92 47.48
C GLU A 189 35.48 -1.50 47.78
N LYS A 190 36.22 -1.03 46.77
CA LYS A 190 37.58 -0.53 46.92
C LYS A 190 37.63 0.67 47.88
N LYS A 191 36.62 1.56 47.81
CA LYS A 191 36.53 2.70 48.72
C LYS A 191 36.19 2.27 50.13
N GLY A 192 35.23 1.37 50.33
CA GLY A 192 34.88 0.79 51.62
C GLY A 192 36.05 0.05 52.28
N PHE A 193 36.78 -0.75 51.46
CA PHE A 193 37.98 -1.44 51.95
C PHE A 193 39.09 -0.47 52.37
N LYS A 194 39.35 0.62 51.63
CA LYS A 194 40.27 1.69 52.02
C LYS A 194 39.87 2.37 53.33
N GLU A 195 38.60 2.67 53.52
CA GLU A 195 38.09 3.26 54.76
C GLU A 195 38.22 2.34 55.95
N GLN A 196 38.01 1.00 55.76
CA GLN A 196 38.25 0.00 56.81
C GLN A 196 39.72 -0.11 57.22
N ILE A 197 40.66 -0.08 56.25
CA ILE A 197 42.09 -0.09 56.52
C ILE A 197 42.48 1.18 57.28
N GLN A 198 42.00 2.36 56.86
CA GLN A 198 42.31 3.63 57.49
C GLN A 198 41.84 3.64 58.95
N LYS A 199 40.60 3.16 59.20
CA LYS A 199 40.09 3.03 60.59
C LYS A 199 40.88 2.06 61.43
N ALA A 200 41.34 0.92 60.86
CA ALA A 200 42.15 -0.03 61.60
C ALA A 200 43.55 0.56 61.96
N TYR A 201 44.10 1.40 61.08
CA TYR A 201 45.38 2.06 61.33
C TYR A 201 45.28 3.15 62.41
N ASP A 202 44.22 3.99 62.36
CA ASP A 202 43.96 5.02 63.36
C ASP A 202 43.75 4.40 64.76
N LEU A 203 43.06 3.27 64.87
CA LEU A 203 42.86 2.54 66.12
C LEU A 203 44.17 1.91 66.67
N SER A 204 45.17 1.61 65.84
CA SER A 204 46.45 1.10 66.22
C SER A 204 47.41 2.15 66.79
N GLU A 205 47.32 3.40 66.32
CA GLU A 205 48.09 4.54 66.83
C GLU A 205 47.66 4.93 68.26
N ASP A 206 46.33 4.93 68.52
CA ASP A 206 45.79 5.23 69.84
C ASP A 206 46.13 4.20 70.89
N SER A 207 46.39 2.95 70.46
CA SER A 207 46.73 1.86 71.37
C SER A 207 48.24 1.74 71.73
N LEU A 208 49.12 2.44 70.99
CA LEU A 208 50.55 2.51 71.20
C LEU A 208 51.04 3.72 72.07
N GLY A 209 50.11 4.45 72.66
CA GLY A 209 50.41 5.45 73.68
C GLY A 209 51.03 4.88 74.91
N LEU A 210 52.25 4.41 74.80
CA LEU A 210 53.12 4.04 75.92
C LEU A 210 53.53 5.33 76.64
N ASN A 211 52.82 5.61 77.71
CA ASN A 211 53.13 6.66 78.67
C ASN A 211 54.43 6.24 79.41
N ILE A 212 55.59 6.69 78.92
CA ILE A 212 56.86 6.57 79.67
C ILE A 212 57.04 7.91 80.40
N ALA A 213 56.45 8.06 81.56
CA ALA A 213 56.77 9.04 82.55
C ALA A 213 57.64 8.39 83.62
N SER A 214 58.92 8.85 83.71
CA SER A 214 59.81 8.67 84.88
C SER A 214 60.26 10.05 85.35
#